data_77a68a8365f3999aae94be8ed4226ee5
#
_entry.id   77a68a8365f3999aae94be8ed4226ee5
#
_cell.length_a   1.000
_cell.length_b   1.000
_cell.length_c   1.000
_cell.angle_alpha   90.00
_cell.angle_beta   90.00
_cell.angle_gamma   90.00
#
_symmetry.space_group_name_H-M   'P 1'
#
loop_
_entity.id
_entity.type
_entity.pdbx_description
1 polymer ?
#
loop_
_entity_poly.entity_id
_entity_poly.type
_entity_poly.pdbx_seq_one_letter_code
_entity_poly.pdbx_strand_id
1 'polypeptide(L)'
;FSAVRAPLLPEKKWKKKAKALMSIAKKKVEKNKIEFMGIVICGHSSGIDLVTFANNPANMIDQIVIGARGLGFPKELFFGSTSNFVLHKAKSPVTIVK
;
A
#
# COMPACT_ATOMS: atom_id res chain seq x y z
N PHE A 1 -1.16 6.60 -6.92
CA PHE A 1 -1.51 6.66 -5.51
C PHE A 1 -0.79 5.56 -4.74
N SER A 2 -0.02 5.93 -3.73
CA SER A 2 0.78 4.97 -2.97
C SER A 2 0.52 5.16 -1.47
N ALA A 3 0.35 4.05 -0.76
CA ALA A 3 0.12 4.06 0.68
C ALA A 3 1.08 3.10 1.38
N VAL A 4 1.61 3.52 2.50
CA VAL A 4 2.52 2.72 3.33
C VAL A 4 1.94 2.60 4.72
N ARG A 5 1.81 1.38 5.24
CA ARG A 5 1.38 1.16 6.61
C ARG A 5 2.50 1.51 7.59
N ALA A 6 2.16 2.29 8.61
CA ALA A 6 3.10 2.56 9.69
C ALA A 6 3.21 1.32 10.60
N PRO A 7 4.41 0.75 10.79
CA PRO A 7 4.61 -0.36 11.71
C PRO A 7 4.53 0.11 13.17
N LEU A 8 4.34 -0.84 14.10
CA LEU A 8 4.36 -0.58 15.54
C LEU A 8 5.80 -0.30 16.02
N LEU A 9 6.38 0.78 15.54
CA LEU A 9 7.72 1.24 15.89
C LEU A 9 7.64 2.63 16.52
N PRO A 10 8.68 3.06 17.25
CA PRO A 10 8.76 4.44 17.72
C PRO A 10 8.53 5.42 16.58
N GLU A 11 7.78 6.47 16.84
CA GLU A 11 7.34 7.44 15.83
C GLU A 11 8.47 7.93 14.92
N LYS A 12 9.63 8.21 15.47
CA LYS A 12 10.79 8.68 14.70
C LYS A 12 11.26 7.66 13.65
N LYS A 13 11.21 6.35 13.99
CA LYS A 13 11.69 5.30 13.09
C LYS A 13 10.74 5.05 11.92
N TRP A 14 9.44 4.93 12.16
CA TRP A 14 8.52 4.68 11.07
C TRP A 14 8.34 5.90 10.16
N LYS A 15 8.38 7.12 10.71
CA LYS A 15 8.33 8.34 9.89
C LYS A 15 9.51 8.42 8.94
N LYS A 16 10.71 8.09 9.41
CA LYS A 16 11.92 8.10 8.60
C LYS A 16 11.85 7.07 7.47
N LYS A 17 11.39 5.85 7.77
CA LYS A 17 11.20 4.79 6.76
C LYS A 17 10.14 5.18 5.73
N ALA A 18 9.01 5.68 6.17
CA ALA A 18 7.93 6.10 5.28
C ALA A 18 8.40 7.21 4.36
N LYS A 19 9.09 8.20 4.88
CA LYS A 19 9.63 9.31 4.09
C LYS A 19 10.62 8.83 3.03
N ALA A 20 11.50 7.88 3.38
CA ALA A 20 12.46 7.31 2.44
C ALA A 20 11.77 6.56 1.31
N LEU A 21 10.79 5.70 1.63
CA LEU A 21 10.02 4.94 0.64
C LEU A 21 9.22 5.86 -0.28
N MET A 22 8.59 6.88 0.28
CA MET A 22 7.83 7.87 -0.50
C MET A 22 8.72 8.64 -1.45
N SER A 23 9.93 9.00 -1.00
CA SER A 23 10.89 9.70 -1.86
C SER A 23 11.32 8.85 -3.06
N ILE A 24 11.58 7.56 -2.84
CA ILE A 24 11.93 6.62 -3.91
C ILE A 24 10.78 6.47 -4.91
N ALA A 25 9.57 6.27 -4.42
CA ALA A 25 8.39 6.12 -5.27
C ALA A 25 8.12 7.40 -6.07
N LYS A 26 8.21 8.56 -5.42
CA LYS A 26 8.00 9.85 -6.07
C LYS A 26 8.96 10.06 -7.24
N LYS A 27 10.24 9.76 -7.05
CA LYS A 27 11.24 9.89 -8.12
C LYS A 27 10.93 8.99 -9.31
N LYS A 28 10.49 7.76 -9.05
CA LYS A 28 10.17 6.81 -10.12
C LYS A 28 8.96 7.24 -10.94
N VAL A 29 7.90 7.73 -10.30
CA VAL A 29 6.69 8.13 -11.02
C VAL A 29 6.85 9.48 -11.70
N GLU A 30 7.55 10.44 -11.10
CA GLU A 30 7.81 11.76 -11.72
C GLU A 30 8.65 11.63 -12.98
N LYS A 31 9.58 10.68 -13.01
CA LYS A 31 10.39 10.39 -14.19
C LYS A 31 9.52 10.03 -15.39
N ASN A 32 8.34 9.44 -15.17
CA ASN A 32 7.39 9.07 -16.19
C ASN A 32 6.25 10.08 -16.34
N LYS A 33 6.37 11.27 -15.78
CA LYS A 33 5.38 12.35 -15.82
C LYS A 33 4.03 11.95 -15.23
N ILE A 34 4.05 11.16 -14.17
CA ILE A 34 2.86 10.71 -13.46
C ILE A 34 2.74 11.51 -12.16
N GLU A 35 1.54 11.99 -11.85
CA GLU A 35 1.28 12.65 -10.58
C GLU A 35 1.42 11.66 -9.42
N PHE A 36 1.98 12.12 -8.32
CA PHE A 36 2.23 11.30 -7.15
C PHE A 36 1.64 11.94 -5.89
N MET A 37 0.92 11.13 -5.12
CA MET A 37 0.46 11.51 -3.79
C MET A 37 0.78 10.38 -2.82
N GLY A 38 1.65 10.64 -1.86
CA GLY A 38 2.01 9.68 -0.82
C GLY A 38 1.18 9.87 0.43
N ILE A 39 0.62 8.77 0.95
CA ILE A 39 -0.17 8.79 2.17
C ILE A 39 0.31 7.68 3.09
N VAL A 40 0.51 8.02 4.37
CA VAL A 40 0.82 7.04 5.41
C VAL A 40 -0.42 6.86 6.27
N ILE A 41 -0.91 5.63 6.34
CA ILE A 41 -2.09 5.30 7.12
C ILE A 41 -1.67 4.51 8.35
N CYS A 42 -2.06 5.02 9.52
CA CYS A 42 -1.90 4.34 10.80
C CYS A 42 -3.27 3.86 11.25
N GLY A 43 -3.46 2.55 11.37
CA GLY A 43 -4.76 2.01 11.71
C GLY A 43 -4.68 0.61 12.29
N HIS A 44 -5.76 -0.15 12.11
CA HIS A 44 -5.93 -1.47 12.72
C HIS A 44 -5.13 -2.56 12.01
N SER A 45 -5.21 -2.62 10.68
CA SER A 45 -4.46 -3.57 9.87
C SER A 45 -4.28 -3.03 8.46
N SER A 46 -3.25 -3.51 7.78
CA SER A 46 -2.94 -3.08 6.41
C SER A 46 -4.09 -3.33 5.44
N GLY A 47 -4.69 -4.51 5.50
CA GLY A 47 -5.78 -4.88 4.60
C GLY A 47 -7.03 -4.04 4.81
N ILE A 48 -7.46 -3.92 6.06
CA ILE A 48 -8.66 -3.14 6.42
C ILE A 48 -8.46 -1.67 6.04
N ASP A 49 -7.33 -1.10 6.40
CA ASP A 49 -7.06 0.32 6.15
C ASP A 49 -7.01 0.62 4.65
N LEU A 50 -6.36 -0.24 3.88
CA LEU A 50 -6.23 -0.08 2.44
C LEU A 50 -7.60 -0.19 1.75
N VAL A 51 -8.39 -1.19 2.10
CA VAL A 51 -9.73 -1.40 1.52
C VAL A 51 -10.67 -0.26 1.90
N THR A 52 -10.64 0.18 3.15
CA THR A 52 -11.44 1.31 3.61
C THR A 52 -11.13 2.56 2.81
N PHE A 53 -9.86 2.84 2.59
CA PHE A 53 -9.43 3.96 1.78
C PHE A 53 -9.86 3.82 0.32
N ALA A 54 -9.58 2.67 -0.29
CA ALA A 54 -9.85 2.44 -1.71
C ALA A 54 -11.34 2.40 -2.04
N ASN A 55 -12.17 1.87 -1.13
CA ASN A 55 -13.60 1.76 -1.34
C ASN A 55 -14.36 3.08 -1.09
N ASN A 56 -13.69 4.08 -0.53
CA ASN A 56 -14.30 5.39 -0.33
C ASN A 56 -14.40 6.11 -1.68
N PRO A 57 -15.63 6.43 -2.16
CA PRO A 57 -15.81 7.07 -3.46
C PRO A 57 -15.11 8.43 -3.58
N ALA A 58 -14.94 9.13 -2.46
CA ALA A 58 -14.28 10.44 -2.45
C ALA A 58 -12.81 10.35 -2.88
N ASN A 59 -12.19 9.20 -2.72
CA ASN A 59 -10.79 8.99 -3.09
C ASN A 59 -10.59 8.62 -4.57
N MET A 60 -11.67 8.34 -5.29
CA MET A 60 -11.65 8.08 -6.74
C MET A 60 -10.58 7.06 -7.17
N ILE A 61 -10.57 5.91 -6.52
CA ILE A 61 -9.62 4.85 -6.84
C ILE A 61 -10.19 3.97 -7.94
N ASP A 62 -9.48 3.88 -9.05
CA ASP A 62 -9.88 3.07 -10.21
C ASP A 62 -9.26 1.68 -10.19
N GLN A 63 -8.10 1.54 -9.59
CA GLN A 63 -7.37 0.28 -9.54
C GLN A 63 -6.47 0.23 -8.30
N ILE A 64 -6.33 -0.97 -7.74
CA ILE A 64 -5.40 -1.23 -6.65
C ILE A 64 -4.27 -2.10 -7.19
N VAL A 65 -3.03 -1.70 -6.93
CA VAL A 65 -1.85 -2.51 -7.22
C VAL A 65 -1.17 -2.83 -5.90
N ILE A 66 -1.00 -4.10 -5.61
CA ILE A 66 -0.47 -4.55 -4.32
C ILE A 66 0.53 -5.69 -4.52
N GLY A 67 1.56 -5.74 -3.69
CA GLY A 67 2.50 -6.85 -3.67
C GLY A 67 1.86 -8.10 -3.10
N ALA A 68 2.16 -9.25 -3.67
CA ALA A 68 1.65 -10.53 -3.19
C ALA A 68 2.18 -10.89 -1.81
N ARG A 69 3.37 -10.40 -1.46
CA ARG A 69 4.06 -10.72 -0.21
C ARG A 69 4.61 -9.48 0.45
N GLY A 70 4.43 -9.41 1.76
CA GLY A 70 5.14 -8.42 2.57
C GLY A 70 6.55 -8.89 2.91
N LEU A 71 7.29 -8.03 3.61
CA LEU A 71 8.62 -8.37 4.12
C LEU A 71 8.52 -9.49 5.16
N GLY A 72 9.37 -10.51 5.03
CA GLY A 72 9.46 -11.61 5.98
C GLY A 72 8.59 -12.83 5.69
N PHE A 73 7.82 -12.83 4.60
CA PHE A 73 7.04 -14.01 4.21
C PHE A 73 7.85 -14.98 3.36
N PRO A 74 7.66 -16.30 3.56
CA PRO A 74 8.31 -17.32 2.73
C PRO A 74 7.91 -17.19 1.27
N LYS A 75 8.84 -17.52 0.37
CA LYS A 75 8.59 -17.47 -1.09
C LYS A 75 7.52 -18.45 -1.55
N GLU A 76 7.25 -19.49 -0.78
CA GLU A 76 6.27 -20.52 -1.10
C GLU A 76 4.82 -20.05 -0.93
N LEU A 77 4.58 -18.96 -0.21
CA LEU A 77 3.24 -18.42 -0.05
C LEU A 77 2.86 -17.62 -1.29
N PHE A 78 1.75 -18.01 -1.93
CA PHE A 78 1.24 -17.33 -3.11
C PHE A 78 0.73 -15.93 -2.80
N PHE A 79 0.02 -15.78 -1.68
CA PHE A 79 -0.55 -14.50 -1.27
C PHE A 79 -0.35 -14.30 0.22
N GLY A 80 0.02 -13.09 0.62
CA GLY A 80 -0.01 -12.69 2.01
C GLY A 80 -1.44 -12.43 2.49
N SER A 81 -1.62 -12.34 3.80
CA SER A 81 -2.94 -12.06 4.40
C SER A 81 -3.52 -10.74 3.91
N THR A 82 -2.70 -9.72 3.76
CA THR A 82 -3.13 -8.40 3.30
C THR A 82 -3.63 -8.45 1.86
N SER A 83 -2.86 -9.03 0.94
CA SER A 83 -3.26 -9.11 -0.46
C SER A 83 -4.51 -9.95 -0.66
N ASN A 84 -4.64 -11.04 0.10
CA ASN A 84 -5.83 -11.89 0.06
C ASN A 84 -7.08 -11.15 0.56
N PHE A 85 -6.96 -10.41 1.65
CA PHE A 85 -8.05 -9.59 2.17
C PHE A 85 -8.49 -8.53 1.16
N VAL A 86 -7.54 -7.82 0.58
CA VAL A 86 -7.81 -6.78 -0.42
C VAL A 86 -8.52 -7.36 -1.64
N LEU A 87 -8.06 -8.53 -2.11
CA LEU A 87 -8.65 -9.20 -3.26
C LEU A 87 -10.13 -9.51 -3.05
N HIS A 88 -10.51 -9.93 -1.83
CA HIS A 88 -11.89 -10.29 -1.51
C HIS A 88 -12.80 -9.11 -1.18
N LYS A 89 -12.26 -8.04 -0.62
CA LYS A 89 -13.05 -6.93 -0.08
C LYS A 89 -13.03 -5.65 -0.90
N ALA A 90 -12.08 -5.51 -1.81
CA ALA A 90 -11.99 -4.31 -2.63
C ALA A 90 -13.09 -4.27 -3.69
N LYS A 91 -13.65 -3.08 -3.90
CA LYS A 91 -14.63 -2.83 -4.97
C LYS A 91 -13.97 -2.54 -6.30
N SER A 92 -12.75 -2.04 -6.29
CA SER A 92 -11.98 -1.74 -7.48
C SER A 92 -11.19 -2.97 -7.95
N PRO A 93 -10.84 -3.05 -9.24
CA PRO A 93 -9.95 -4.09 -9.72
C PRO A 93 -8.63 -4.11 -8.96
N VAL A 94 -8.11 -5.30 -8.69
CA VAL A 94 -6.88 -5.51 -7.94
C VAL A 94 -5.86 -6.23 -8.80
N THR A 95 -4.69 -5.64 -8.93
CA THR A 95 -3.53 -6.27 -9.59
C THR A 95 -2.55 -6.69 -8.52
N ILE A 96 -2.17 -7.96 -8.53
CA ILE A 96 -1.21 -8.51 -7.57
C ILE A 96 0.12 -8.72 -8.26
N VAL A 97 1.17 -8.14 -7.69
CA VAL A 97 2.53 -8.24 -8.21
C VAL A 97 3.30 -9.25 -7.37
N LYS A 98 3.85 -10.25 -8.02
CA LYS A 98 4.69 -11.26 -7.37
C LYS A 98 6.11 -10.76 -7.13
#